data_a60b46b15fa582aa862fdd2a2f13a8f8
#
_entry.id   a60b46b15fa582aa862fdd2a2f13a8f8
#
_cell.length_a   1.000
_cell.length_b   1.000
_cell.length_c   1.000
_cell.angle_alpha   90.00
_cell.angle_beta   90.00
_cell.angle_gamma   90.00
#
_symmetry.space_group_name_H-M   'P 1'
#
loop_
_entity.id
_entity.type
_entity.pdbx_description
1 polymer ?
#
loop_
_entity_poly.entity_id
_entity_poly.type
_entity_poly.pdbx_seq_one_letter_code
_entity_poly.pdbx_strand_id
1 'polypeptide(L)'
;MRLKLIILLASISIGYSEPYRGGELRTDQSFQYGRFETRMKAAPGSGVVNSFFLFRDYGAEGLNGSEHWNEIDIELLGRYDNRVTTNLIIQNMWDLPDQTVVSFNPKENFHNYAIEWTPSYIAFFVDDMLIRYINNFYVNSL
;
A
#
# COMPACT_ATOMS: atom_id res chain seq x y z
N MET A 1 -48.75 -45.80 20.22
CA MET A 1 -47.45 -45.13 20.42
C MET A 1 -47.28 -44.13 19.29
N ARG A 2 -47.44 -42.80 19.56
CA ARG A 2 -47.34 -41.77 18.53
C ARG A 2 -45.89 -41.24 18.56
N LEU A 3 -45.16 -41.51 17.45
CA LEU A 3 -43.81 -41.02 17.26
C LEU A 3 -43.82 -39.52 16.87
N LYS A 4 -43.26 -38.64 17.68
CA LYS A 4 -43.08 -37.22 17.31
C LYS A 4 -41.76 -37.08 16.52
N LEU A 5 -41.88 -36.67 15.26
CA LEU A 5 -40.74 -36.31 14.42
C LEU A 5 -40.25 -34.94 14.88
N ILE A 6 -39.04 -34.87 15.47
CA ILE A 6 -38.36 -33.61 15.79
C ILE A 6 -37.51 -33.28 14.60
N ILE A 7 -37.91 -32.28 13.82
CA ILE A 7 -37.06 -31.70 12.76
C ILE A 7 -36.14 -30.69 13.42
N LEU A 8 -34.85 -31.07 13.56
CA LEU A 8 -33.80 -30.14 13.97
C LEU A 8 -33.44 -29.26 12.77
N LEU A 9 -33.98 -28.04 12.72
CA LEU A 9 -33.55 -27.03 11.79
C LEU A 9 -32.18 -26.51 12.23
N ALA A 10 -31.11 -27.09 11.64
CA ALA A 10 -29.78 -26.49 11.73
C ALA A 10 -29.77 -25.21 10.87
N SER A 11 -29.84 -24.05 11.51
CA SER A 11 -29.59 -22.78 10.83
C SER A 11 -28.12 -22.70 10.44
N ILE A 12 -27.82 -22.97 9.17
CA ILE A 12 -26.51 -22.65 8.61
C ILE A 12 -26.47 -21.13 8.46
N SER A 13 -25.86 -20.47 9.40
CA SER A 13 -25.47 -19.07 9.22
C SER A 13 -24.35 -19.03 8.18
N ILE A 14 -24.68 -18.72 6.94
CA ILE A 14 -23.69 -18.35 5.94
C ILE A 14 -23.17 -17.00 6.38
N GLY A 15 -21.99 -16.99 6.99
CA GLY A 15 -21.27 -15.75 7.29
C GLY A 15 -20.92 -15.09 5.97
N TYR A 16 -21.65 -14.05 5.58
CA TYR A 16 -21.21 -13.16 4.53
C TYR A 16 -20.02 -12.38 5.12
N SER A 17 -18.81 -12.60 4.60
CA SER A 17 -17.73 -11.66 4.84
C SER A 17 -18.17 -10.33 4.21
N GLU A 18 -18.17 -9.24 5.00
CA GLU A 18 -18.36 -7.91 4.43
C GLU A 18 -17.37 -7.70 3.29
N PRO A 19 -17.83 -7.25 2.11
CA PRO A 19 -16.91 -6.99 1.01
C PRO A 19 -15.92 -5.93 1.46
N TYR A 20 -14.63 -6.19 1.27
CA TYR A 20 -13.59 -5.20 1.52
C TYR A 20 -13.91 -3.93 0.72
N ARG A 21 -13.80 -2.78 1.37
CA ARG A 21 -14.01 -1.48 0.75
C ARG A 21 -12.72 -0.70 0.83
N GLY A 22 -12.33 -0.12 -0.28
CA GLY A 22 -11.20 0.80 -0.39
C GLY A 22 -11.65 2.09 -1.04
N GLY A 23 -10.92 3.15 -0.77
CA GLY A 23 -11.00 4.42 -1.49
C GLY A 23 -9.63 4.74 -2.05
N GLU A 24 -9.58 5.25 -3.27
CA GLU A 24 -8.36 5.68 -3.93
C GLU A 24 -8.59 7.07 -4.53
N LEU A 25 -7.58 7.92 -4.40
CA LEU A 25 -7.51 9.23 -5.04
C LEU A 25 -6.26 9.27 -5.92
N ARG A 26 -6.43 9.52 -7.21
CA ARG A 26 -5.34 9.67 -8.18
C ARG A 26 -5.29 11.09 -8.72
N THR A 27 -4.10 11.50 -9.14
CA THR A 27 -3.94 12.70 -9.98
C THR A 27 -4.24 12.38 -11.44
N ASP A 28 -4.85 13.31 -12.17
CA ASP A 28 -5.02 13.18 -13.62
C ASP A 28 -3.70 13.42 -14.38
N GLN A 29 -2.76 14.08 -13.73
CA GLN A 29 -1.45 14.41 -14.28
C GLN A 29 -0.46 13.30 -13.99
N SER A 30 0.29 12.86 -15.01
CA SER A 30 1.44 11.95 -14.88
C SER A 30 2.73 12.73 -14.68
N PHE A 31 3.66 12.13 -13.96
CA PHE A 31 4.97 12.71 -13.64
C PHE A 31 6.06 11.70 -13.97
N GLN A 32 7.21 12.21 -14.40
CA GLN A 32 8.45 11.46 -14.48
C GLN A 32 9.48 12.18 -13.61
N TYR A 33 9.89 11.54 -12.54
CA TYR A 33 10.77 12.08 -11.49
C TYR A 33 10.16 13.23 -10.69
N GLY A 34 10.66 13.43 -9.50
CA GLY A 34 10.26 14.48 -8.58
C GLY A 34 10.27 14.04 -7.12
N ARG A 35 9.94 14.97 -6.25
CA ARG A 35 9.60 14.71 -4.84
C ARG A 35 8.10 14.82 -4.67
N PHE A 36 7.50 13.75 -4.21
CA PHE A 36 6.07 13.63 -3.96
C PHE A 36 5.87 13.49 -2.46
N GLU A 37 4.98 14.28 -1.90
CA GLU A 37 4.77 14.33 -0.46
C GLU A 37 3.29 14.37 -0.12
N THR A 38 2.93 13.64 0.92
CA THR A 38 1.60 13.67 1.52
C THR A 38 1.69 13.79 3.03
N ARG A 39 0.70 14.45 3.62
CA ARG A 39 0.52 14.52 5.07
C ARG A 39 -0.65 13.66 5.48
N MET A 40 -0.39 12.52 6.10
CA MET A 40 -1.44 11.57 6.46
C MET A 40 -1.30 11.03 7.88
N LYS A 41 -2.41 10.53 8.40
CA LYS A 41 -2.53 9.79 9.65
C LYS A 41 -3.21 8.46 9.34
N ALA A 42 -2.61 7.35 9.76
CA ALA A 42 -3.11 6.02 9.45
C ALA A 42 -4.41 5.71 10.19
N ALA A 43 -5.34 5.06 9.52
CA ALA A 43 -6.48 4.43 10.18
C ALA A 43 -6.02 3.13 10.86
N PRO A 44 -6.50 2.85 12.09
CA PRO A 44 -6.17 1.63 12.82
C PRO A 44 -6.96 0.43 12.29
N GLY A 45 -6.47 -0.77 12.59
CA GLY A 45 -7.19 -2.02 12.37
C GLY A 45 -6.37 -3.07 11.62
N SER A 46 -6.52 -4.33 12.02
CA SER A 46 -5.95 -5.45 11.29
C SER A 46 -6.61 -5.56 9.92
N GLY A 47 -5.82 -5.69 8.85
CA GLY A 47 -6.31 -5.70 7.46
C GLY A 47 -6.51 -4.32 6.82
N VAL A 48 -6.30 -3.22 7.58
CA VAL A 48 -6.31 -1.87 7.03
C VAL A 48 -4.92 -1.53 6.48
N VAL A 49 -4.85 -1.09 5.23
CA VAL A 49 -3.67 -0.53 4.58
C VAL A 49 -3.95 0.92 4.23
N ASN A 50 -3.08 1.80 4.69
CA ASN A 50 -3.08 3.21 4.30
C ASN A 50 -1.85 3.42 3.43
N SER A 51 -2.03 3.78 2.18
CA SER A 51 -0.93 3.84 1.21
C SER A 51 -0.82 5.22 0.57
N PHE A 52 0.41 5.60 0.28
CA PHE A 52 0.80 6.68 -0.60
C PHE A 52 1.77 6.13 -1.64
N PHE A 53 1.40 6.19 -2.93
CA PHE A 53 2.13 5.47 -3.97
C PHE A 53 2.22 6.26 -5.28
N LEU A 54 3.22 5.89 -6.07
CA LEU A 54 3.37 6.24 -7.47
C LEU A 54 3.17 4.97 -8.29
N PHE A 55 2.26 5.00 -9.25
CA PHE A 55 1.87 3.85 -10.04
C PHE A 55 1.93 4.16 -11.53
N ARG A 56 2.53 3.27 -12.33
CA ARG A 56 2.45 3.34 -13.77
C ARG A 56 1.10 2.81 -14.24
N ASP A 57 0.26 3.67 -14.76
CA ASP A 57 -1.03 3.25 -15.34
C ASP A 57 -0.84 2.65 -16.74
N TYR A 58 -0.27 1.45 -16.78
CA TYR A 58 -0.02 0.73 -18.03
C TYR A 58 -1.30 0.41 -18.81
N GLY A 59 -2.46 0.32 -18.13
CA GLY A 59 -3.76 0.17 -18.79
C GLY A 59 -4.13 1.40 -19.61
N ALA A 60 -3.88 2.61 -19.10
CA ALA A 60 -4.08 3.85 -19.85
C ALA A 60 -3.11 3.97 -21.04
N GLU A 61 -1.95 3.33 -20.99
CA GLU A 61 -0.99 3.22 -22.09
C GLU A 61 -1.39 2.16 -23.14
N GLY A 62 -2.52 1.45 -22.94
CA GLY A 62 -2.98 0.36 -23.82
C GLY A 62 -2.21 -0.94 -23.66
N LEU A 63 -1.44 -1.08 -22.60
CA LEU A 63 -0.68 -2.29 -22.28
C LEU A 63 -1.54 -3.22 -21.39
N ASN A 64 -1.34 -4.51 -21.53
CA ASN A 64 -2.02 -5.53 -20.74
C ASN A 64 -0.97 -6.49 -20.15
N GLY A 65 -1.22 -6.92 -18.94
CA GLY A 65 -0.36 -7.87 -18.24
C GLY A 65 0.43 -7.24 -17.11
N SER A 66 0.63 -8.03 -16.07
CA SER A 66 1.29 -7.58 -14.84
C SER A 66 2.79 -7.32 -15.01
N GLU A 67 3.39 -7.78 -16.11
CA GLU A 67 4.78 -7.49 -16.46
C GLU A 67 5.05 -5.99 -16.71
N HIS A 68 3.99 -5.19 -16.86
CA HIS A 68 4.08 -3.73 -16.99
C HIS A 68 3.91 -2.98 -15.66
N TRP A 69 3.63 -3.71 -14.58
CA TRP A 69 3.39 -3.12 -13.27
C TRP A 69 4.67 -2.57 -12.65
N ASN A 70 4.71 -1.26 -12.52
CA ASN A 70 5.72 -0.53 -11.75
C ASN A 70 5.03 0.31 -10.68
N GLU A 71 5.54 0.24 -9.45
CA GLU A 71 4.98 0.96 -8.31
C GLU A 71 6.07 1.31 -7.29
N ILE A 72 5.94 2.48 -6.68
CA ILE A 72 6.77 2.93 -5.57
C ILE A 72 5.83 3.32 -4.44
N ASP A 73 5.91 2.64 -3.28
CA ASP A 73 4.93 2.81 -2.22
C ASP A 73 5.50 3.07 -0.84
N ILE A 74 4.74 3.83 -0.06
CA ILE A 74 4.80 3.90 1.39
C ILE A 74 3.49 3.38 1.94
N GLU A 75 3.56 2.37 2.81
CA GLU A 75 2.39 1.76 3.42
C GLU A 75 2.44 1.83 4.94
N LEU A 76 1.32 2.23 5.54
CA LEU A 76 1.09 2.20 6.97
C LEU A 76 0.05 1.13 7.27
N LEU A 77 0.50 -0.03 7.71
CA LEU A 77 -0.38 -1.14 8.03
C LEU A 77 -1.03 -0.90 9.40
N GLY A 78 -2.34 -0.79 9.43
CA GLY A 78 -3.12 -0.42 10.63
C GLY A 78 -2.94 -1.36 11.82
N ARG A 79 -2.35 -2.54 11.63
CA ARG A 79 -1.98 -3.49 12.69
C ARG A 79 -0.71 -3.11 13.47
N TYR A 80 0.14 -2.24 12.93
CA TYR A 80 1.39 -1.85 13.58
C TYR A 80 1.29 -0.46 14.20
N ASP A 81 2.00 -0.26 15.31
CA ASP A 81 2.02 1.00 16.06
C ASP A 81 3.26 1.87 15.78
N ASN A 82 4.27 1.30 15.14
CA ASN A 82 5.56 1.97 14.98
C ASN A 82 6.32 1.52 13.73
N ARG A 83 5.61 1.23 12.63
CA ARG A 83 6.26 0.76 11.39
C ARG A 83 5.76 1.52 10.19
N VAL A 84 6.69 1.82 9.30
CA VAL A 84 6.47 2.30 7.95
C VAL A 84 7.02 1.24 7.00
N THR A 85 6.20 0.72 6.14
CA THR A 85 6.61 -0.18 5.06
C THR A 85 6.83 0.65 3.80
N THR A 86 7.89 0.37 3.09
CA THR A 86 8.17 0.94 1.77
C THR A 86 8.37 -0.18 0.78
N ASN A 87 7.93 -0.01 -0.45
CA ASN A 87 8.11 -1.01 -1.47
C ASN A 87 8.48 -0.41 -2.82
N LEU A 88 9.08 -1.23 -3.67
CA LEU A 88 9.39 -0.95 -5.06
C LEU A 88 9.06 -2.18 -5.88
N ILE A 89 8.07 -2.08 -6.76
CA ILE A 89 7.67 -3.13 -7.68
C ILE A 89 8.14 -2.73 -9.08
N ILE A 90 8.87 -3.60 -9.76
CA ILE A 90 9.38 -3.37 -11.11
C ILE A 90 8.96 -4.53 -12.01
N GLN A 91 8.14 -4.22 -13.00
CA GLN A 91 7.66 -5.17 -14.02
C GLN A 91 7.05 -6.44 -13.42
N ASN A 92 6.49 -6.33 -12.23
CA ASN A 92 5.99 -7.46 -11.43
C ASN A 92 7.00 -8.62 -11.22
N MET A 93 8.28 -8.38 -11.50
CA MET A 93 9.36 -9.36 -11.30
C MET A 93 10.16 -9.11 -10.02
N TRP A 94 10.20 -7.85 -9.58
CA TRP A 94 10.94 -7.42 -8.40
C TRP A 94 9.96 -6.78 -7.43
N ASP A 95 9.80 -7.41 -6.29
CA ASP A 95 9.05 -6.93 -5.15
C ASP A 95 10.05 -6.77 -4.01
N LEU A 96 10.34 -5.53 -3.63
CA LEU A 96 11.41 -5.16 -2.71
C LEU A 96 10.83 -4.47 -1.46
N PRO A 97 10.04 -5.17 -0.64
CA PRO A 97 9.50 -4.60 0.58
C PRO A 97 10.60 -4.39 1.63
N ASP A 98 10.45 -3.31 2.40
CA ASP A 98 11.29 -3.03 3.56
C ASP A 98 10.45 -2.40 4.67
N GLN A 99 10.84 -2.62 5.93
CA GLN A 99 10.13 -2.09 7.09
C GLN A 99 11.08 -1.29 7.99
N THR A 100 10.76 -0.02 8.15
CA THR A 100 11.46 0.87 9.08
C THR A 100 10.66 1.01 10.38
N VAL A 101 11.33 0.81 11.52
CA VAL A 101 10.77 1.12 12.84
C VAL A 101 10.92 2.62 13.10
N VAL A 102 9.80 3.27 13.41
CA VAL A 102 9.75 4.69 13.75
C VAL A 102 9.49 4.90 15.25
N SER A 103 9.85 6.07 15.78
CA SER A 103 9.69 6.39 17.20
C SER A 103 8.30 6.91 17.60
N PHE A 104 7.34 6.89 16.66
CA PHE A 104 5.99 7.38 16.85
C PHE A 104 4.96 6.35 16.37
N ASN A 105 3.69 6.57 16.73
CA ASN A 105 2.58 5.77 16.22
C ASN A 105 1.89 6.52 15.07
N PRO A 106 1.95 6.00 13.82
CA PRO A 106 1.35 6.65 12.65
C PRO A 106 -0.16 6.86 12.74
N LYS A 107 -0.83 6.22 13.70
CA LYS A 107 -2.27 6.30 13.93
C LYS A 107 -2.66 7.43 14.89
N GLU A 108 -1.72 7.99 15.65
CA GLU A 108 -2.01 9.02 16.65
C GLU A 108 -1.95 10.42 16.06
N ASN A 109 -0.97 10.71 15.23
CA ASN A 109 -0.74 12.03 14.66
C ASN A 109 -0.56 11.99 13.14
N PHE A 110 -0.68 13.16 12.53
CA PHE A 110 -0.30 13.35 11.13
C PHE A 110 1.20 13.53 11.00
N HIS A 111 1.79 12.80 10.06
CA HIS A 111 3.20 12.88 9.67
C HIS A 111 3.31 13.14 8.17
N ASN A 112 4.42 13.73 7.74
CA ASN A 112 4.72 13.91 6.33
C ASN A 112 5.47 12.70 5.81
N TYR A 113 5.01 12.13 4.70
CA TYR A 113 5.62 10.98 4.02
C TYR A 113 6.00 11.43 2.62
N ALA A 114 7.25 11.20 2.22
CA ALA A 114 7.71 11.61 0.90
C ALA A 114 8.47 10.50 0.17
N ILE A 115 8.26 10.46 -1.16
CA ILE A 115 9.01 9.68 -2.12
C ILE A 115 9.76 10.68 -3.00
N GLU A 116 11.07 10.58 -3.05
CA GLU A 116 11.90 11.32 -4.00
C GLU A 116 12.42 10.36 -5.05
N TRP A 117 11.97 10.53 -6.28
CA TRP A 117 12.35 9.71 -7.42
C TRP A 117 13.13 10.54 -8.43
N THR A 118 14.33 10.09 -8.74
CA THR A 118 15.25 10.73 -9.69
C THR A 118 15.78 9.70 -10.69
N PRO A 119 16.46 10.11 -11.76
CA PRO A 119 17.14 9.15 -12.66
C PRO A 119 18.22 8.29 -11.97
N SER A 120 18.63 8.65 -10.77
CA SER A 120 19.76 8.03 -10.09
C SER A 120 19.39 7.24 -8.84
N TYR A 121 18.24 7.53 -8.22
CA TYR A 121 17.82 6.90 -6.98
C TYR A 121 16.34 7.11 -6.69
N ILE A 122 15.83 6.29 -5.78
CA ILE A 122 14.59 6.51 -5.06
C ILE A 122 14.95 6.65 -3.57
N ALA A 123 14.40 7.66 -2.90
CA ALA A 123 14.57 7.87 -1.48
C ALA A 123 13.20 8.07 -0.80
N PHE A 124 13.04 7.50 0.39
CA PHE A 124 11.83 7.58 1.18
C PHE A 124 12.09 8.34 2.46
N PHE A 125 11.16 9.22 2.82
CA PHE A 125 11.30 10.09 3.98
C PHE A 125 10.05 10.07 4.86
N VAL A 126 10.26 10.25 6.16
CA VAL A 126 9.20 10.56 7.12
C VAL A 126 9.64 11.79 7.92
N ASP A 127 8.82 12.84 7.94
CA ASP A 127 9.11 14.11 8.58
C ASP A 127 10.52 14.62 8.20
N ASP A 128 10.85 14.60 6.91
CA ASP A 128 12.12 14.92 6.28
C ASP A 128 13.33 14.05 6.68
N MET A 129 13.13 13.05 7.53
CA MET A 129 14.17 12.06 7.81
C MET A 129 14.20 10.96 6.76
N LEU A 130 15.39 10.72 6.19
CA LEU A 130 15.61 9.60 5.25
C LEU A 130 15.42 8.27 5.98
N ILE A 131 14.51 7.44 5.50
CA ILE A 131 14.24 6.10 6.06
C ILE A 131 14.70 4.97 5.15
N ARG A 132 14.78 5.23 3.83
CA ARG A 132 15.28 4.23 2.86
C ARG A 132 15.87 4.92 1.64
N TYR A 133 16.90 4.31 1.07
CA TYR A 133 17.54 4.74 -0.17
C TYR A 133 17.78 3.55 -1.09
N ILE A 134 17.41 3.68 -2.37
CA ILE A 134 17.60 2.67 -3.41
C ILE A 134 18.34 3.34 -4.56
N ASN A 135 19.51 2.82 -4.92
CA ASN A 135 20.33 3.38 -5.98
C ASN A 135 19.79 3.06 -7.39
N ASN A 136 20.40 3.64 -8.41
CA ASN A 136 19.94 3.62 -9.80
C ASN A 136 19.88 2.25 -10.50
N PHE A 137 20.41 1.18 -9.92
CA PHE A 137 20.34 -0.15 -10.55
C PHE A 137 18.90 -0.57 -10.87
N TYR A 138 18.00 -0.30 -9.94
CA TYR A 138 16.56 -0.60 -10.10
C TYR A 138 15.80 0.54 -10.79
N VAL A 139 16.21 1.79 -10.59
CA VAL A 139 15.50 2.98 -11.07
C VAL A 139 15.46 3.06 -12.60
N ASN A 140 16.49 2.60 -13.27
CA ASN A 140 16.55 2.56 -14.74
C ASN A 140 15.63 1.50 -15.38
N SER A 141 14.96 0.71 -14.57
CA SER A 141 13.98 -0.30 -15.00
C SER A 141 12.52 0.18 -14.87
N LEU A 142 12.31 1.39 -14.36
CA LEU A 142 10.98 1.98 -14.13
C LEU A 142 10.40 2.67 -15.37
#